data_dd4236fcfb419fe271800c34cbb67fb6
#
_entry.id   dd4236fcfb419fe271800c34cbb67fb6
#
_cell.length_a   1.000
_cell.length_b   1.000
_cell.length_c   1.000
_cell.angle_alpha   90.00
_cell.angle_beta   90.00
_cell.angle_gamma   90.00
#
_symmetry.space_group_name_H-M   'P 1'
#
loop_
_entity.id
_entity.type
_entity.pdbx_description
1 polymer ?
#
loop_
_entity_poly.entity_id
_entity_poly.type
_entity_poly.pdbx_seq_one_letter_code
_entity_poly.pdbx_strand_id
1 'polypeptide(L)'
;LREEFGESIIDNFVDEYISGRTPNPCVLCNTHIKWEALLKRADMLNCKYIATGHYARIRQVNGRYVIYKGVDEIKDQSYVLWGVSQDCLSRTIFPMGKYHKDEIKRLAIDLGYESLAKKSESYEICFIPDNDYRSFLKRRVKGLEEKVQNGDFLNTSGEVIGKHDGYPFFTIGQRKLGKSFGKKPSYVIGIDPSNNTVTIGSKQDLNKQIMHIRDVNFGKLSSIKDG
;
A
#
# COMPACT_ATOMS: atom_id res chain seq x y z
N LEU A 1 7.48 0.55 -19.49
CA LEU A 1 7.22 0.96 -18.08
C LEU A 1 5.88 1.68 -17.89
N ARG A 2 5.47 2.57 -18.82
CA ARG A 2 4.20 3.31 -18.66
C ARG A 2 2.97 2.43 -18.84
N GLU A 3 3.00 1.56 -19.81
CA GLU A 3 1.96 0.58 -20.09
C GLU A 3 1.88 -0.48 -18.98
N GLU A 4 3.01 -1.08 -18.64
CA GLU A 4 3.14 -2.04 -17.53
C GLU A 4 2.66 -1.45 -16.19
N PHE A 5 2.95 -0.15 -15.94
CA PHE A 5 2.45 0.53 -14.73
C PHE A 5 0.92 0.68 -14.77
N GLY A 6 0.34 0.97 -15.94
CA GLY A 6 -1.11 1.04 -16.13
C GLY A 6 -1.78 -0.28 -15.79
N GLU A 7 -1.38 -1.33 -16.43
CA GLU A 7 -1.97 -2.66 -16.28
C GLU A 7 -1.72 -3.29 -14.90
N SER A 8 -0.47 -3.28 -14.44
CA SER A 8 -0.13 -3.99 -13.20
C SER A 8 -0.49 -3.24 -11.93
N ILE A 9 -0.46 -1.91 -11.94
CA ILE A 9 -0.62 -1.10 -10.73
C ILE A 9 -1.98 -0.40 -10.69
N ILE A 10 -2.34 0.32 -11.75
CA ILE A 10 -3.57 1.11 -11.76
C ILE A 10 -4.79 0.21 -11.89
N ASP A 11 -4.77 -0.76 -12.80
CA ASP A 11 -5.90 -1.65 -12.99
C ASP A 11 -6.09 -2.57 -11.77
N ASN A 12 -4.99 -3.10 -11.19
CA ASN A 12 -5.08 -3.82 -9.92
C ASN A 12 -5.66 -2.96 -8.79
N PHE A 13 -5.26 -1.68 -8.69
CA PHE A 13 -5.81 -0.76 -7.70
C PHE A 13 -7.33 -0.61 -7.83
N VAL A 14 -7.83 -0.48 -9.05
CA VAL A 14 -9.26 -0.40 -9.33
C VAL A 14 -9.95 -1.72 -8.97
N ASP A 15 -9.41 -2.84 -9.44
CA ASP A 15 -10.01 -4.18 -9.24
C ASP A 15 -10.09 -4.56 -7.76
N GLU A 16 -9.10 -4.22 -6.96
CA GLU A 16 -9.13 -4.45 -5.52
C GLU A 16 -10.25 -3.66 -4.84
N TYR A 17 -10.43 -2.37 -5.16
CA TYR A 17 -11.56 -1.60 -4.61
C TYR A 17 -12.91 -2.12 -5.08
N ILE A 18 -13.06 -2.48 -6.34
CA ILE A 18 -14.29 -3.07 -6.88
C ILE A 18 -14.57 -4.44 -6.24
N SER A 19 -13.54 -5.16 -5.83
CA SER A 19 -13.67 -6.40 -5.07
C SER A 19 -13.86 -6.20 -3.56
N GLY A 20 -14.07 -4.96 -3.09
CA GLY A 20 -14.27 -4.64 -1.66
C GLY A 20 -13.02 -4.75 -0.80
N ARG A 21 -11.84 -4.82 -1.42
CA ARG A 21 -10.55 -4.86 -0.73
C ARG A 21 -9.84 -3.51 -0.82
N THR A 22 -8.90 -3.26 0.08
CA THR A 22 -8.07 -2.05 0.05
C THR A 22 -6.71 -2.37 -0.52
N PRO A 23 -6.35 -1.85 -1.70
CA PRO A 23 -5.07 -2.11 -2.35
C PRO A 23 -3.91 -1.42 -1.65
N ASN A 24 -2.72 -2.00 -1.81
CA ASN A 24 -1.46 -1.31 -1.54
C ASN A 24 -0.62 -1.25 -2.83
N PRO A 25 -0.86 -0.25 -3.71
CA PRO A 25 -0.20 -0.18 -5.01
C PRO A 25 1.32 -0.01 -4.89
N CYS A 26 1.83 0.52 -3.77
CA CYS A 26 3.26 0.71 -3.56
C CYS A 26 4.02 -0.62 -3.48
N VAL A 27 3.42 -1.67 -2.94
CA VAL A 27 4.04 -3.00 -2.89
C VAL A 27 4.22 -3.56 -4.30
N LEU A 28 3.15 -3.56 -5.09
CA LEU A 28 3.20 -4.05 -6.47
C LEU A 28 4.15 -3.21 -7.34
N CYS A 29 4.11 -1.88 -7.19
CA CYS A 29 5.02 -0.99 -7.90
C CYS A 29 6.49 -1.27 -7.55
N ASN A 30 6.79 -1.51 -6.27
CA ASN A 30 8.12 -1.91 -5.88
C ASN A 30 8.50 -3.26 -6.48
N THR A 31 7.65 -4.28 -6.40
CA THR A 31 7.94 -5.61 -6.91
C THR A 31 8.15 -5.62 -8.42
N HIS A 32 7.14 -5.20 -9.19
CA HIS A 32 7.13 -5.39 -10.64
C HIS A 32 7.80 -4.26 -11.42
N ILE A 33 7.60 -3.00 -11.01
CA ILE A 33 8.10 -1.86 -11.77
C ILE A 33 9.51 -1.44 -11.33
N LYS A 34 9.72 -1.22 -10.03
CA LYS A 34 11.00 -0.70 -9.56
C LYS A 34 12.10 -1.76 -9.51
N TRP A 35 11.78 -3.01 -9.21
CA TRP A 35 12.79 -4.05 -9.12
C TRP A 35 12.90 -4.89 -10.37
N GLU A 36 11.85 -5.57 -10.80
CA GLU A 36 11.94 -6.44 -11.98
C GLU A 36 12.31 -5.67 -13.24
N ALA A 37 11.61 -4.58 -13.55
CA ALA A 37 11.88 -3.80 -14.76
C ALA A 37 13.20 -3.01 -14.66
N LEU A 38 13.54 -2.45 -13.48
CA LEU A 38 14.76 -1.70 -13.30
C LEU A 38 16.01 -2.61 -13.34
N LEU A 39 15.92 -3.84 -12.80
CA LEU A 39 17.03 -4.80 -12.91
C LEU A 39 17.25 -5.27 -14.34
N LYS A 40 16.19 -5.54 -15.12
CA LYS A 40 16.34 -5.79 -16.56
C LYS A 40 17.09 -4.65 -17.25
N ARG A 41 16.78 -3.40 -16.88
CA ARG A 41 17.49 -2.23 -17.42
C ARG A 41 18.94 -2.15 -16.93
N ALA A 42 19.20 -2.48 -15.68
CA ALA A 42 20.55 -2.55 -15.12
C ALA A 42 21.42 -3.58 -15.85
N ASP A 43 20.86 -4.75 -16.18
CA ASP A 43 21.53 -5.79 -16.94
C ASP A 43 21.93 -5.31 -18.35
N MET A 44 21.01 -4.63 -19.05
CA MET A 44 21.29 -4.05 -20.37
C MET A 44 22.43 -3.00 -20.33
N LEU A 45 22.63 -2.35 -19.19
CA LEU A 45 23.67 -1.34 -18.96
C LEU A 45 24.92 -1.91 -18.25
N ASN A 46 25.00 -3.22 -18.06
CA ASN A 46 26.06 -3.91 -17.32
C ASN A 46 26.24 -3.38 -15.88
N CYS A 47 25.14 -2.94 -15.24
CA CYS A 47 25.15 -2.50 -13.86
C CYS A 47 24.88 -3.68 -12.93
N LYS A 48 25.79 -3.94 -11.99
CA LYS A 48 25.68 -5.04 -11.03
C LYS A 48 24.60 -4.80 -9.98
N TYR A 49 24.41 -3.56 -9.58
CA TYR A 49 23.49 -3.16 -8.51
C TYR A 49 22.53 -2.06 -8.96
N ILE A 50 21.38 -2.01 -8.30
CA ILE A 50 20.48 -0.86 -8.30
C ILE A 50 20.50 -0.21 -6.92
N ALA A 51 20.34 1.11 -6.86
CA ALA A 51 20.18 1.84 -5.60
C ALA A 51 18.87 2.61 -5.61
N THR A 52 18.17 2.61 -4.49
CA THR A 52 16.93 3.36 -4.33
C THR A 52 16.92 4.15 -3.02
N GLY A 53 16.15 5.24 -2.98
CA GLY A 53 16.04 6.14 -1.82
C GLY A 53 15.13 5.63 -0.70
N HIS A 54 14.82 4.33 -0.63
CA HIS A 54 13.97 3.81 0.43
C HIS A 54 14.69 3.82 1.78
N TYR A 55 13.96 4.22 2.82
CA TYR A 55 14.40 4.11 4.21
C TYR A 55 14.17 2.68 4.71
N ALA A 56 15.04 1.79 4.28
CA ALA A 56 15.08 0.38 4.66
C ALA A 56 16.52 -0.10 4.67
N ARG A 57 16.80 -1.25 5.25
CA ARG A 57 18.13 -1.87 5.27
C ARG A 57 18.05 -3.30 4.79
N ILE A 58 19.14 -3.79 4.19
CA ILE A 58 19.28 -5.19 3.80
C ILE A 58 20.45 -5.79 4.58
N ARG A 59 20.28 -7.02 5.04
CA ARG A 59 21.34 -7.84 5.62
C ARG A 59 21.26 -9.25 5.07
N GLN A 60 22.38 -9.93 4.98
CA GLN A 60 22.42 -11.36 4.68
C GLN A 60 22.40 -12.14 5.98
N VAL A 61 21.45 -13.07 6.13
CA VAL A 61 21.28 -13.93 7.30
C VAL A 61 21.06 -15.36 6.79
N ASN A 62 21.92 -16.28 7.18
CA ASN A 62 21.85 -17.68 6.76
C ASN A 62 21.73 -17.87 5.23
N GLY A 63 22.52 -17.11 4.47
CA GLY A 63 22.52 -17.16 3.02
C GLY A 63 21.35 -16.43 2.33
N ARG A 64 20.41 -15.86 3.07
CA ARG A 64 19.25 -15.14 2.53
C ARG A 64 19.37 -13.64 2.77
N TYR A 65 18.86 -12.84 1.85
CA TYR A 65 18.75 -11.39 1.99
C TYR A 65 17.46 -11.04 2.73
N VAL A 66 17.61 -10.28 3.81
CA VAL A 66 16.51 -9.92 4.71
C VAL A 66 16.38 -8.41 4.77
N ILE A 67 15.15 -7.93 4.60
CA ILE A 67 14.80 -6.52 4.78
C ILE A 67 14.66 -6.22 6.27
N TYR A 68 15.30 -5.15 6.71
CA TYR A 68 15.18 -4.59 8.05
C TYR A 68 14.64 -3.18 7.99
N LYS A 69 13.98 -2.76 9.06
CA LYS A 69 13.54 -1.37 9.21
C LYS A 69 14.70 -0.39 9.04
N GLY A 70 14.43 0.77 8.48
CA GLY A 70 15.34 1.92 8.51
C GLY A 70 15.70 2.31 9.95
N VAL A 71 16.72 3.16 10.11
CA VAL A 71 17.06 3.74 11.41
C VAL A 71 16.00 4.77 11.82
N ASP A 72 15.49 5.53 10.87
CA ASP A 72 14.38 6.45 11.07
C ASP A 72 13.05 5.67 11.10
N GLU A 73 12.53 5.41 12.29
CA GLU A 73 11.28 4.64 12.47
C GLU A 73 10.05 5.34 11.90
N ILE A 74 10.07 6.69 11.84
CA ILE A 74 8.96 7.48 11.30
C ILE A 74 8.94 7.41 9.77
N LYS A 75 10.13 7.30 9.16
CA LYS A 75 10.30 7.23 7.69
C LYS A 75 10.53 5.81 7.16
N ASP A 76 10.45 4.80 8.01
CA ASP A 76 10.65 3.42 7.61
C ASP A 76 9.70 3.01 6.47
N GLN A 77 10.28 2.44 5.43
CA GLN A 77 9.59 1.99 4.22
C GLN A 77 9.76 0.48 3.98
N SER A 78 10.25 -0.25 4.97
CA SER A 78 10.46 -1.70 4.85
C SER A 78 9.16 -2.46 4.54
N TYR A 79 8.02 -1.94 5.02
CA TYR A 79 6.71 -2.56 4.85
C TYR A 79 6.19 -2.63 3.40
N VAL A 80 6.68 -1.77 2.49
CA VAL A 80 6.28 -1.80 1.07
C VAL A 80 7.22 -2.63 0.20
N LEU A 81 8.20 -3.32 0.81
CA LEU A 81 9.24 -4.06 0.12
C LEU A 81 9.11 -5.58 0.26
N TRP A 82 8.09 -6.07 0.96
CA TRP A 82 7.96 -7.50 1.24
C TRP A 82 7.82 -8.36 -0.01
N GLY A 83 7.33 -7.82 -1.13
CA GLY A 83 7.18 -8.53 -2.40
C GLY A 83 8.49 -8.70 -3.19
N VAL A 84 9.58 -8.01 -2.81
CA VAL A 84 10.85 -8.03 -3.57
C VAL A 84 11.54 -9.39 -3.41
N SER A 85 11.89 -10.02 -4.53
CA SER A 85 12.50 -11.36 -4.56
C SER A 85 13.93 -11.37 -4.00
N GLN A 86 14.43 -12.57 -3.65
CA GLN A 86 15.81 -12.75 -3.15
C GLN A 86 16.84 -12.31 -4.19
N ASP A 87 16.63 -12.61 -5.47
CA ASP A 87 17.53 -12.20 -6.55
C ASP A 87 17.60 -10.68 -6.64
N CYS A 88 16.45 -10.01 -6.60
CA CYS A 88 16.37 -8.56 -6.59
C CYS A 88 17.06 -7.96 -5.37
N LEU A 89 16.81 -8.52 -4.18
CA LEU A 89 17.43 -8.04 -2.92
C LEU A 89 18.96 -8.19 -2.92
N SER A 90 19.49 -9.25 -3.54
CA SER A 90 20.94 -9.49 -3.64
C SER A 90 21.68 -8.40 -4.40
N ARG A 91 20.95 -7.69 -5.26
CA ARG A 91 21.46 -6.63 -6.16
C ARG A 91 20.98 -5.24 -5.79
N THR A 92 20.43 -5.08 -4.58
CA THR A 92 19.82 -3.81 -4.13
C THR A 92 20.64 -3.14 -3.04
N ILE A 93 20.80 -1.82 -3.16
CA ILE A 93 21.42 -0.95 -2.16
C ILE A 93 20.40 0.08 -1.70
N PHE A 94 20.23 0.23 -0.38
CA PHE A 94 19.43 1.27 0.26
C PHE A 94 20.33 2.28 0.99
N PRO A 95 20.83 3.32 0.32
CA PRO A 95 21.75 4.28 0.94
C PRO A 95 21.15 5.01 2.13
N MET A 96 19.84 5.31 2.05
CA MET A 96 19.13 6.12 3.06
C MET A 96 18.78 5.35 4.33
N GLY A 97 18.80 4.03 4.31
CA GLY A 97 18.31 3.20 5.43
C GLY A 97 19.05 3.34 6.75
N LYS A 98 20.25 3.92 6.76
CA LYS A 98 21.10 4.14 7.93
C LYS A 98 21.11 5.58 8.45
N TYR A 99 20.29 6.44 7.89
CA TYR A 99 20.20 7.85 8.24
C TYR A 99 18.80 8.22 8.68
N HIS A 100 18.70 9.24 9.53
CA HIS A 100 17.44 9.95 9.77
C HIS A 100 17.18 10.95 8.62
N LYS A 101 15.91 11.25 8.38
CA LYS A 101 15.49 12.14 7.29
C LYS A 101 16.13 13.52 7.37
N ASP A 102 16.27 14.05 8.58
CA ASP A 102 16.86 15.37 8.79
C ASP A 102 18.36 15.40 8.49
N GLU A 103 19.07 14.29 8.69
CA GLU A 103 20.48 14.14 8.29
C GLU A 103 20.60 14.18 6.77
N ILE A 104 19.73 13.48 6.06
CA ILE A 104 19.69 13.49 4.59
C ILE A 104 19.34 14.88 4.04
N LYS A 105 18.41 15.61 4.68
CA LYS A 105 18.11 16.98 4.29
C LYS A 105 19.31 17.92 4.47
N ARG A 106 20.04 17.80 5.58
CA ARG A 106 21.27 18.57 5.81
C ARG A 106 22.33 18.23 4.77
N LEU A 107 22.59 16.95 4.53
CA LEU A 107 23.54 16.52 3.53
C LEU A 107 23.18 17.03 2.13
N ALA A 108 21.90 17.04 1.77
CA ALA A 108 21.44 17.60 0.49
C ALA A 108 21.73 19.10 0.38
N ILE A 109 21.54 19.88 1.47
CA ILE A 109 21.88 21.31 1.50
C ILE A 109 23.39 21.51 1.34
N ASP A 110 24.20 20.75 2.08
CA ASP A 110 25.67 20.84 2.05
C ASP A 110 26.22 20.52 0.66
N LEU A 111 25.54 19.67 -0.11
CA LEU A 111 25.86 19.31 -1.48
C LEU A 111 25.23 20.25 -2.54
N GLY A 112 24.58 21.35 -2.15
CA GLY A 112 23.96 22.32 -3.06
C GLY A 112 22.58 21.97 -3.58
N TYR A 113 21.90 20.96 -3.00
CA TYR A 113 20.55 20.54 -3.40
C TYR A 113 19.46 21.11 -2.49
N GLU A 114 19.52 22.39 -2.13
CA GLU A 114 18.58 23.03 -1.21
C GLU A 114 17.11 22.92 -1.65
N SER A 115 16.84 23.03 -2.94
CA SER A 115 15.48 22.92 -3.49
C SER A 115 14.87 21.54 -3.23
N LEU A 116 15.67 20.48 -3.28
CA LEU A 116 15.25 19.12 -2.97
C LEU A 116 15.03 18.93 -1.47
N ALA A 117 15.88 19.51 -0.63
CA ALA A 117 15.75 19.45 0.83
C ALA A 117 14.47 20.13 1.34
N LYS A 118 14.04 21.21 0.67
CA LYS A 118 12.83 21.99 0.99
C LYS A 118 11.54 21.39 0.42
N LYS A 119 11.64 20.43 -0.52
CA LYS A 119 10.49 19.82 -1.14
C LYS A 119 9.61 19.12 -0.10
N SER A 120 8.31 19.37 -0.15
CA SER A 120 7.32 18.67 0.66
C SER A 120 7.32 17.17 0.36
N GLU A 121 7.09 16.38 1.39
CA GLU A 121 6.98 14.93 1.24
C GLU A 121 5.61 14.55 0.64
N SER A 122 5.63 13.63 -0.31
CA SER A 122 4.39 13.05 -0.85
C SER A 122 4.02 11.83 -0.01
N TYR A 123 2.94 11.92 0.73
CA TYR A 123 2.38 10.80 1.53
C TYR A 123 1.30 10.03 0.76
N GLU A 124 1.03 10.43 -0.47
CA GLU A 124 -0.14 10.02 -1.23
C GLU A 124 0.22 9.06 -2.37
N ILE A 125 -0.80 8.46 -2.94
CA ILE A 125 -0.66 7.58 -4.08
C ILE A 125 -0.20 8.40 -5.29
N CYS A 126 0.96 8.07 -5.86
CA CYS A 126 1.66 8.89 -6.85
C CYS A 126 0.87 9.18 -8.13
N PHE A 127 -0.12 8.35 -8.47
CA PHE A 127 -0.99 8.55 -9.64
C PHE A 127 -2.37 9.16 -9.30
N ILE A 128 -2.58 9.56 -8.03
CA ILE A 128 -3.78 10.27 -7.56
C ILE A 128 -3.32 11.58 -6.89
N PRO A 129 -2.93 12.60 -7.67
CA PRO A 129 -2.28 13.79 -7.14
C PRO A 129 -3.22 14.69 -6.30
N ASP A 130 -4.53 14.53 -6.47
CA ASP A 130 -5.58 15.22 -5.72
C ASP A 130 -5.97 14.49 -4.42
N ASN A 131 -5.34 13.34 -4.14
CA ASN A 131 -5.65 12.46 -3.00
C ASN A 131 -7.12 12.03 -2.91
N ASP A 132 -7.85 12.12 -4.02
CA ASP A 132 -9.24 11.70 -4.11
C ASP A 132 -9.38 10.41 -4.92
N TYR A 133 -9.12 9.28 -4.25
CA TYR A 133 -9.25 7.97 -4.88
C TYR A 133 -10.69 7.67 -5.29
N ARG A 134 -11.70 8.26 -4.62
CA ARG A 134 -13.11 8.06 -4.96
C ARG A 134 -13.44 8.66 -6.33
N SER A 135 -13.06 9.92 -6.55
CA SER A 135 -13.20 10.57 -7.86
C SER A 135 -12.34 9.87 -8.93
N PHE A 136 -11.16 9.35 -8.55
CA PHE A 136 -10.35 8.55 -9.46
C PHE A 136 -11.08 7.27 -9.90
N LEU A 137 -11.67 6.50 -8.98
CA LEU A 137 -12.46 5.31 -9.30
C LEU A 137 -13.66 5.62 -10.20
N LYS A 138 -14.40 6.69 -9.91
CA LYS A 138 -15.55 7.15 -10.72
C LYS A 138 -15.15 7.49 -12.16
N ARG A 139 -14.00 8.15 -12.35
CA ARG A 139 -13.47 8.47 -13.68
C ARG A 139 -12.98 7.22 -14.43
N ARG A 140 -12.41 6.25 -13.70
CA ARG A 140 -11.79 5.06 -14.30
C ARG A 140 -12.81 3.98 -14.65
N VAL A 141 -13.84 3.80 -13.83
CA VAL A 141 -14.85 2.76 -13.99
C VAL A 141 -16.16 3.40 -14.48
N LYS A 142 -16.44 3.24 -15.77
CA LYS A 142 -17.65 3.79 -16.38
C LYS A 142 -18.90 3.21 -15.74
N GLY A 143 -19.82 4.08 -15.32
CA GLY A 143 -21.10 3.67 -14.73
C GLY A 143 -20.95 3.11 -13.31
N LEU A 144 -19.84 3.39 -12.61
CA LEU A 144 -19.63 2.91 -11.24
C LEU A 144 -20.69 3.43 -10.30
N GLU A 145 -20.98 4.74 -10.37
CA GLU A 145 -21.93 5.37 -9.44
C GLU A 145 -23.33 4.75 -9.55
N GLU A 146 -23.82 4.56 -10.76
CA GLU A 146 -25.12 3.96 -11.02
C GLU A 146 -25.21 2.51 -10.51
N LYS A 147 -24.10 1.78 -10.54
CA LYS A 147 -24.05 0.38 -10.09
C LYS A 147 -24.01 0.23 -8.57
N VAL A 148 -23.36 1.18 -7.88
CA VAL A 148 -23.09 1.03 -6.44
C VAL A 148 -23.84 2.01 -5.55
N GLN A 149 -24.58 2.97 -6.13
CA GLN A 149 -25.39 3.92 -5.36
C GLN A 149 -26.45 3.24 -4.49
N ASN A 150 -26.88 3.93 -3.44
CA ASN A 150 -27.93 3.47 -2.52
C ASN A 150 -27.62 2.16 -1.78
N GLY A 151 -26.35 1.84 -1.59
CA GLY A 151 -25.93 0.71 -0.76
C GLY A 151 -26.33 0.88 0.70
N ASP A 152 -26.38 -0.22 1.43
CA ASP A 152 -26.84 -0.26 2.82
C ASP A 152 -25.70 -0.28 3.82
N PHE A 153 -25.75 0.59 4.83
CA PHE A 153 -25.03 0.38 6.06
C PHE A 153 -25.78 -0.62 6.96
N LEU A 154 -25.09 -1.65 7.39
CA LEU A 154 -25.60 -2.65 8.32
C LEU A 154 -24.94 -2.50 9.69
N ASN A 155 -25.69 -2.81 10.75
CA ASN A 155 -25.10 -3.03 12.07
C ASN A 155 -24.56 -4.47 12.20
N THR A 156 -24.02 -4.81 13.37
CA THR A 156 -23.47 -6.16 13.67
C THR A 156 -24.56 -7.26 13.71
N SER A 157 -25.83 -6.89 13.81
CA SER A 157 -27.00 -7.82 13.77
C SER A 157 -27.51 -8.00 12.33
N GLY A 158 -26.94 -7.29 11.33
CA GLY A 158 -27.39 -7.34 9.94
C GLY A 158 -28.59 -6.41 9.62
N GLU A 159 -28.97 -5.55 10.55
CA GLU A 159 -30.06 -4.59 10.33
C GLU A 159 -29.58 -3.38 9.57
N VAL A 160 -30.41 -2.85 8.67
CA VAL A 160 -30.09 -1.63 7.90
C VAL A 160 -30.20 -0.40 8.79
N ILE A 161 -29.10 0.34 8.92
CA ILE A 161 -28.99 1.55 9.75
C ILE A 161 -28.77 2.83 8.94
N GLY A 162 -28.70 2.73 7.62
CA GLY A 162 -28.55 3.88 6.72
C GLY A 162 -28.18 3.50 5.31
N LYS A 163 -27.97 4.52 4.46
CA LYS A 163 -27.57 4.37 3.05
C LYS A 163 -26.21 5.02 2.79
N HIS A 164 -25.48 4.51 1.80
CA HIS A 164 -24.20 5.05 1.34
C HIS A 164 -24.13 5.14 -0.20
N ASP A 165 -23.11 5.85 -0.70
CA ASP A 165 -22.95 6.13 -2.13
C ASP A 165 -22.22 5.00 -2.89
N GLY A 166 -21.81 3.94 -2.20
CA GLY A 166 -21.16 2.78 -2.80
C GLY A 166 -20.09 2.16 -1.91
N TYR A 167 -20.08 0.83 -1.83
CA TYR A 167 -19.12 0.07 -1.00
C TYR A 167 -17.65 0.33 -1.38
N PRO A 168 -17.26 0.60 -2.66
CA PRO A 168 -15.84 0.80 -3.00
C PRO A 168 -15.24 2.08 -2.39
N PHE A 169 -16.07 2.95 -1.85
CA PHE A 169 -15.65 4.20 -1.21
C PHE A 169 -15.36 4.04 0.28
N PHE A 170 -15.32 2.80 0.77
CA PHE A 170 -15.04 2.48 2.17
C PHE A 170 -13.86 1.52 2.30
N THR A 171 -13.22 1.56 3.47
CA THR A 171 -12.06 0.74 3.82
C THR A 171 -12.28 0.16 5.21
N ILE A 172 -11.95 -1.11 5.42
CA ILE A 172 -12.00 -1.74 6.75
C ILE A 172 -11.16 -0.92 7.74
N GLY A 173 -11.73 -0.63 8.91
CA GLY A 173 -11.15 0.23 9.93
C GLY A 173 -11.42 1.73 9.75
N GLN A 174 -12.05 2.15 8.66
CA GLN A 174 -12.39 3.56 8.42
C GLN A 174 -13.35 4.06 9.49
N ARG A 175 -13.04 5.21 10.11
CA ARG A 175 -13.84 5.84 11.17
C ARG A 175 -14.71 6.99 10.65
N LYS A 176 -14.20 7.79 9.69
CA LYS A 176 -14.94 8.92 9.11
C LYS A 176 -15.87 8.41 8.01
N LEU A 177 -17.16 8.30 8.32
CA LEU A 177 -18.16 7.68 7.45
C LEU A 177 -19.10 8.70 6.76
N GLY A 178 -18.87 10.00 6.98
CA GLY A 178 -19.76 11.08 6.50
C GLY A 178 -21.09 11.20 7.27
N LYS A 179 -21.40 10.20 8.10
CA LYS A 179 -22.61 10.14 8.94
C LYS A 179 -22.25 9.66 10.35
N SER A 180 -23.10 9.97 11.32
CA SER A 180 -22.95 9.48 12.70
C SER A 180 -23.93 8.32 12.94
N PHE A 181 -23.42 7.23 13.50
CA PHE A 181 -24.19 6.05 13.87
C PHE A 181 -24.26 5.89 15.39
N GLY A 182 -24.69 6.95 16.09
CA GLY A 182 -24.83 6.98 17.53
C GLY A 182 -23.74 7.78 18.25
N LYS A 183 -23.72 7.68 19.60
CA LYS A 183 -22.80 8.47 20.46
C LYS A 183 -21.35 7.93 20.50
N LYS A 184 -21.14 6.66 20.14
CA LYS A 184 -19.82 6.01 20.16
C LYS A 184 -19.18 6.05 18.78
N PRO A 185 -17.83 6.08 18.70
CA PRO A 185 -17.13 5.97 17.43
C PRO A 185 -17.48 4.65 16.71
N SER A 186 -17.82 4.75 15.43
CA SER A 186 -18.16 3.64 14.58
C SER A 186 -17.10 3.42 13.51
N TYR A 187 -16.88 2.17 13.14
CA TYR A 187 -15.85 1.73 12.20
C TYR A 187 -16.45 0.81 11.15
N VAL A 188 -15.92 0.87 9.93
CA VAL A 188 -16.19 -0.16 8.92
C VAL A 188 -15.55 -1.46 9.38
N ILE A 189 -16.31 -2.51 9.57
CA ILE A 189 -15.86 -3.84 10.00
C ILE A 189 -16.04 -4.92 8.94
N GLY A 190 -16.87 -4.65 7.92
CA GLY A 190 -17.12 -5.54 6.79
C GLY A 190 -17.56 -4.78 5.55
N ILE A 191 -17.23 -5.33 4.37
CA ILE A 191 -17.65 -4.85 3.06
C ILE A 191 -18.10 -6.07 2.26
N ASP A 192 -19.30 -6.02 1.71
CA ASP A 192 -19.81 -7.05 0.80
C ASP A 192 -20.18 -6.42 -0.55
N PRO A 193 -19.33 -6.62 -1.57
CA PRO A 193 -19.56 -6.12 -2.92
C PRO A 193 -20.81 -6.69 -3.58
N SER A 194 -21.15 -7.96 -3.29
CA SER A 194 -22.25 -8.67 -3.94
C SER A 194 -23.60 -8.07 -3.60
N ASN A 195 -23.74 -7.59 -2.36
CA ASN A 195 -24.96 -7.00 -1.86
C ASN A 195 -24.89 -5.47 -1.74
N ASN A 196 -23.77 -4.86 -2.15
CA ASN A 196 -23.50 -3.43 -1.99
C ASN A 196 -23.73 -2.97 -0.53
N THR A 197 -23.17 -3.71 0.44
CA THR A 197 -23.34 -3.40 1.86
C THR A 197 -22.03 -3.13 2.57
N VAL A 198 -22.08 -2.26 3.59
CA VAL A 198 -20.97 -1.91 4.47
C VAL A 198 -21.40 -2.11 5.91
N THR A 199 -20.77 -3.04 6.62
CA THR A 199 -21.08 -3.33 8.02
C THR A 199 -20.31 -2.40 8.94
N ILE A 200 -21.03 -1.81 9.90
CA ILE A 200 -20.51 -0.86 10.87
C ILE A 200 -20.52 -1.50 12.27
N GLY A 201 -19.42 -1.33 12.98
CA GLY A 201 -19.29 -1.85 14.34
C GLY A 201 -18.38 -0.99 15.23
N SER A 202 -18.07 -1.52 16.39
CA SER A 202 -17.11 -0.93 17.34
C SER A 202 -15.65 -1.23 16.94
N LYS A 203 -14.69 -0.61 17.63
CA LYS A 203 -13.26 -0.93 17.45
C LYS A 203 -12.95 -2.40 17.82
N GLN A 204 -13.71 -2.97 18.76
CA GLN A 204 -13.51 -4.37 19.20
C GLN A 204 -13.91 -5.37 18.10
N ASP A 205 -14.90 -5.03 17.27
CA ASP A 205 -15.37 -5.88 16.17
C ASP A 205 -14.36 -5.98 15.01
N LEU A 206 -13.32 -5.13 15.02
CA LEU A 206 -12.19 -5.23 14.09
C LEU A 206 -11.19 -6.33 14.46
N ASN A 207 -11.23 -6.82 15.71
CA ASN A 207 -10.32 -7.88 16.14
C ASN A 207 -10.67 -9.20 15.46
N LYS A 208 -9.73 -9.76 14.73
CA LYS A 208 -9.83 -11.08 14.09
C LYS A 208 -8.77 -12.00 14.68
N GLN A 209 -9.18 -13.23 15.02
CA GLN A 209 -8.28 -14.28 15.53
C GLN A 209 -7.60 -15.06 14.39
N ILE A 210 -8.21 -15.05 13.20
CA ILE A 210 -7.73 -15.77 12.03
C ILE A 210 -7.54 -14.79 10.88
N MET A 211 -6.43 -14.92 10.18
CA MET A 211 -6.12 -14.18 8.95
C MET A 211 -5.69 -15.16 7.86
N HIS A 212 -6.41 -15.14 6.74
CA HIS A 212 -6.01 -15.90 5.55
C HIS A 212 -5.02 -15.07 4.72
N ILE A 213 -3.85 -15.66 4.46
CA ILE A 213 -2.80 -15.04 3.63
C ILE A 213 -2.58 -15.89 2.38
N ARG A 214 -2.23 -15.23 1.27
CA ARG A 214 -1.89 -15.85 -0.01
C ARG A 214 -0.65 -15.18 -0.60
N ASP A 215 -0.06 -15.78 -1.62
CA ASP A 215 1.07 -15.22 -2.38
C ASP A 215 2.23 -14.82 -1.47
N VAL A 216 2.61 -15.72 -0.55
CA VAL A 216 3.60 -15.44 0.48
C VAL A 216 5.00 -15.39 -0.11
N ASN A 217 5.70 -14.27 0.07
CA ASN A 217 7.12 -14.15 -0.25
C ASN A 217 7.96 -14.34 1.03
N PHE A 218 8.76 -15.42 1.07
CA PHE A 218 9.58 -15.74 2.23
C PHE A 218 10.89 -14.94 2.23
N GLY A 219 11.02 -14.01 3.18
CA GLY A 219 12.23 -13.22 3.40
C GLY A 219 13.30 -14.02 4.17
N LYS A 220 13.24 -13.97 5.50
CA LYS A 220 14.23 -14.60 6.40
C LYS A 220 14.17 -16.12 6.39
N LEU A 221 12.98 -16.70 6.31
CA LEU A 221 12.76 -18.14 6.26
C LEU A 221 12.58 -18.59 4.80
N SER A 222 12.89 -19.85 4.49
CA SER A 222 12.61 -20.45 3.18
C SER A 222 11.21 -21.04 3.09
N SER A 223 10.64 -21.42 4.23
CA SER A 223 9.29 -21.96 4.37
C SER A 223 8.79 -21.77 5.79
N ILE A 224 7.49 -21.97 6.02
CA ILE A 224 6.91 -22.12 7.35
C ILE A 224 6.80 -23.63 7.60
N LYS A 225 7.25 -24.06 8.77
CA LYS A 225 6.99 -25.43 9.24
C LYS A 225 5.64 -25.43 9.93
N ASP A 226 4.88 -26.50 9.75
CA ASP A 226 3.67 -26.74 10.53
C ASP A 226 4.02 -26.74 12.01
N GLY A 227 3.29 -25.92 12.79
CA GLY A 227 3.48 -25.78 14.22
C GLY A 227 2.70 -26.81 15.00
#